data_ec413774bfd3cd00b4678e821fc5a52f
#
_entry.id   ec413774bfd3cd00b4678e821fc5a52f
#
_cell.length_a   1.000
_cell.length_b   1.000
_cell.length_c   1.000
_cell.angle_alpha   90.00
_cell.angle_beta   90.00
_cell.angle_gamma   90.00
#
_symmetry.space_group_name_H-M   'P 1'
#
loop_
_entity.id
_entity.type
_entity.pdbx_description
1 polymer ?
#
loop_
_entity_poly.entity_id
_entity_poly.type
_entity_poly.pdbx_seq_one_letter_code
_entity_poly.pdbx_strand_id
1 'polypeptide(L)'
;MRIRRLKSFEKDFQKLQLAQRDRLKKALTIFINNPMHPDLYNHPLGGEWQGYRSIAFGGNWRAHYKLVNREAIFVACGTHAQLYK
;
A
#
# COMPACT_ATOMS: atom_id res chain seq x y z
N MET A 1 -3.18 -7.01 -12.18
CA MET A 1 -4.08 -6.30 -11.21
C MET A 1 -4.12 -4.83 -11.55
N ARG A 2 -5.32 -4.29 -11.72
CA ARG A 2 -5.51 -2.87 -11.93
C ARG A 2 -5.45 -2.13 -10.60
N ILE A 3 -4.82 -0.97 -10.58
CA ILE A 3 -4.73 -0.15 -9.37
C ILE A 3 -5.26 1.25 -9.64
N ARG A 4 -5.76 1.86 -8.59
CA ARG A 4 -6.13 3.28 -8.56
C ARG A 4 -5.60 3.88 -7.27
N ARG A 5 -5.13 5.12 -7.34
CA ARG A 5 -4.56 5.82 -6.18
C ARG A 5 -5.45 7.01 -5.86
N LEU A 6 -6.02 7.02 -4.66
CA LEU A 6 -6.85 8.14 -4.21
C LEU A 6 -5.99 9.34 -3.82
N LYS A 7 -6.60 10.50 -3.70
CA LYS A 7 -5.93 11.71 -3.27
C LYS A 7 -5.25 11.54 -1.91
N SER A 8 -5.89 10.82 -1.00
CA SER A 8 -5.30 10.56 0.32
C SER A 8 -3.98 9.80 0.20
N PHE A 9 -3.92 8.81 -0.69
CA PHE A 9 -2.69 8.07 -0.96
C PHE A 9 -1.64 9.00 -1.59
N GLU A 10 -2.05 9.80 -2.56
CA GLU A 10 -1.13 10.71 -3.24
C GLU A 10 -0.53 11.73 -2.26
N LYS A 11 -1.31 12.25 -1.31
CA LYS A 11 -0.81 13.14 -0.28
C LYS A 11 0.23 12.44 0.60
N ASP A 12 -0.05 11.21 1.00
CA ASP A 12 0.90 10.43 1.79
C ASP A 12 2.18 10.17 0.99
N PHE A 13 2.03 9.84 -0.28
CA PHE A 13 3.16 9.57 -1.16
C PHE A 13 4.07 10.80 -1.27
N GLN A 14 3.49 12.00 -1.37
CA GLN A 14 4.25 13.24 -1.47
C GLN A 14 5.08 13.52 -0.21
N LYS A 15 4.67 12.99 0.93
CA LYS A 15 5.41 13.15 2.19
C LYS A 15 6.57 12.19 2.34
N LEU A 16 6.67 11.18 1.49
CA LEU A 16 7.75 10.20 1.54
C LEU A 16 9.05 10.83 1.03
N GLN A 17 10.17 10.38 1.61
CA GLN A 17 11.47 10.72 1.08
C GLN A 17 11.72 9.91 -0.20
N LEU A 18 12.69 10.33 -0.98
CA LEU A 18 12.96 9.73 -2.29
C LEU A 18 13.18 8.22 -2.22
N ALA A 19 13.93 7.76 -1.24
CA ALA A 19 14.21 6.33 -1.10
C ALA A 19 12.93 5.52 -0.90
N GLN A 20 12.00 6.01 -0.07
CA GLN A 20 10.73 5.33 0.18
C GLN A 20 9.81 5.40 -1.03
N ARG A 21 9.81 6.52 -1.74
CA ARG A 21 9.03 6.63 -2.98
C ARG A 21 9.48 5.58 -4.00
N ASP A 22 10.79 5.43 -4.16
CA ASP A 22 11.34 4.45 -5.11
C ASP A 22 10.97 3.03 -4.71
N ARG A 23 11.04 2.71 -3.43
CA ARG A 23 10.66 1.39 -2.92
C ARG A 23 9.17 1.12 -3.14
N LEU A 24 8.33 2.12 -2.91
CA LEU A 24 6.90 1.97 -3.11
C LEU A 24 6.58 1.78 -4.59
N LYS A 25 7.23 2.52 -5.48
CA LYS A 25 7.03 2.34 -6.92
C LYS A 25 7.39 0.93 -7.35
N LYS A 26 8.51 0.39 -6.84
CA LYS A 26 8.91 -0.99 -7.13
C LYS A 26 7.89 -1.99 -6.60
N ALA A 27 7.39 -1.76 -5.38
CA ALA A 27 6.39 -2.63 -4.77
C ALA A 27 5.10 -2.61 -5.58
N LEU A 28 4.67 -1.45 -6.06
CA LEU A 28 3.47 -1.33 -6.88
C LEU A 28 3.64 -2.05 -8.22
N THR A 29 4.84 -2.00 -8.81
CA THR A 29 5.13 -2.75 -10.05
C THR A 29 5.00 -4.26 -9.81
N ILE A 30 5.56 -4.74 -8.70
CA ILE A 30 5.43 -6.15 -8.32
C ILE A 30 3.96 -6.49 -8.11
N PHE A 31 3.23 -5.64 -7.38
CA PHE A 31 1.82 -5.84 -7.06
C PHE A 31 0.96 -5.97 -8.32
N ILE A 32 1.18 -5.11 -9.30
CA ILE A 32 0.42 -5.13 -10.56
C ILE A 32 0.59 -6.47 -11.26
N ASN A 33 1.79 -7.01 -11.25
CA ASN A 33 2.12 -8.27 -11.92
C ASN A 33 1.75 -9.49 -11.09
N ASN A 34 1.89 -9.41 -9.77
CA ASN A 34 1.61 -10.51 -8.87
C ASN A 34 1.26 -9.96 -7.47
N PRO A 35 -0.03 -9.70 -7.20
CA PRO A 35 -0.43 -9.09 -5.93
C PRO A 35 -0.03 -9.89 -4.69
N MET A 36 0.13 -11.20 -4.82
CA MET A 36 0.46 -12.07 -3.70
C MET A 36 1.95 -12.45 -3.66
N HIS A 37 2.80 -11.72 -4.39
CA HIS A 37 4.23 -11.97 -4.38
C HIS A 37 4.75 -11.93 -2.93
N PRO A 38 5.57 -12.91 -2.50
CA PRO A 38 6.02 -12.99 -1.10
C PRO A 38 6.68 -11.72 -0.57
N ASP A 39 7.40 -10.99 -1.39
CA ASP A 39 8.09 -9.77 -0.98
C ASP A 39 7.13 -8.67 -0.52
N LEU A 40 5.87 -8.71 -0.94
CA LEU A 40 4.87 -7.71 -0.58
C LEU A 40 4.25 -7.94 0.78
N TYR A 41 4.34 -9.15 1.30
CA TYR A 41 3.74 -9.48 2.58
C TYR A 41 2.26 -9.07 2.64
N ASN A 42 1.55 -9.34 1.54
CA ASN A 42 0.15 -8.93 1.39
C ASN A 42 -0.74 -9.67 2.37
N HIS A 43 -1.51 -8.93 3.18
CA HIS A 43 -2.38 -9.55 4.17
C HIS A 43 -3.59 -8.66 4.46
N PRO A 44 -4.70 -9.26 4.92
CA PRO A 44 -5.87 -8.48 5.31
C PRO A 44 -5.65 -7.80 6.65
N LEU A 45 -6.36 -6.68 6.84
CA LEU A 45 -6.26 -5.89 8.06
C LEU A 45 -7.51 -6.05 8.91
N GLY A 46 -7.38 -5.73 10.20
CA GLY A 46 -8.50 -5.75 11.14
C GLY A 46 -8.69 -4.40 11.78
N GLY A 47 -9.54 -4.36 12.84
CA GLY A 47 -9.81 -3.13 13.58
C GLY A 47 -10.36 -2.04 12.69
N GLU A 48 -9.81 -0.84 12.83
CA GLU A 48 -10.24 0.33 12.04
C GLU A 48 -10.02 0.14 10.54
N TRP A 49 -9.12 -0.75 10.16
CA TRP A 49 -8.78 -1.01 8.77
C TRP A 49 -9.47 -2.26 8.22
N GLN A 50 -10.47 -2.78 8.91
CA GLN A 50 -11.18 -3.97 8.44
C GLN A 50 -11.75 -3.74 7.04
N GLY A 51 -11.57 -4.74 6.16
CA GLY A 51 -11.96 -4.63 4.76
C GLY A 51 -10.85 -4.15 3.85
N TYR A 52 -9.74 -3.69 4.43
CA TYR A 52 -8.56 -3.28 3.67
C TYR A 52 -7.46 -4.33 3.75
N ARG A 53 -6.48 -4.19 2.88
CA ARG A 53 -5.30 -5.04 2.86
C ARG A 53 -4.06 -4.17 2.87
N SER A 54 -2.91 -4.76 3.25
CA SER A 54 -1.65 -4.03 3.34
C SER A 54 -0.59 -4.75 2.53
N ILE A 55 0.26 -3.96 1.87
CA ILE A 55 1.51 -4.48 1.31
C ILE A 55 2.68 -3.73 1.95
N ALA A 56 3.83 -4.41 2.04
CA ALA A 56 5.05 -3.84 2.60
C ALA A 56 5.94 -3.31 1.47
N PHE A 57 6.63 -2.20 1.73
CA PHE A 57 7.63 -1.71 0.79
C PHE A 57 8.95 -1.35 1.48
N GLY A 58 9.30 -2.11 2.52
CA GLY A 58 10.58 -2.03 3.23
C GLY A 58 10.39 -1.70 4.71
N GLY A 59 11.05 -2.46 5.60
CA GLY A 59 10.93 -2.23 7.04
C GLY A 59 9.49 -2.18 7.49
N ASN A 60 9.11 -1.13 8.23
CA ASN A 60 7.70 -0.92 8.63
C ASN A 60 6.92 -0.01 7.70
N TRP A 61 7.40 0.22 6.50
CA TRP A 61 6.67 1.00 5.51
C TRP A 61 5.58 0.15 4.88
N ARG A 62 4.35 0.69 4.83
CA ARG A 62 3.15 -0.04 4.38
C ARG A 62 2.31 0.83 3.46
N ALA A 63 1.61 0.17 2.54
CA ALA A 63 0.58 0.80 1.71
C ALA A 63 -0.70 0.01 1.87
N HIS A 64 -1.80 0.72 2.11
CA HIS A 64 -3.10 0.10 2.36
C HIS A 64 -4.01 0.29 1.17
N TYR A 65 -4.74 -0.75 0.82
CA TYR A 65 -5.66 -0.71 -0.31
C TYR A 65 -6.93 -1.52 -0.01
N LYS A 66 -7.93 -1.28 -0.83
CA LYS A 66 -9.20 -1.99 -0.77
C LYS A 66 -9.50 -2.54 -2.15
N LEU A 67 -10.00 -3.77 -2.21
CA LEU A 67 -10.42 -4.37 -3.49
C LEU A 67 -11.87 -4.01 -3.77
N VAL A 68 -12.11 -3.39 -4.92
CA VAL A 68 -13.45 -3.03 -5.39
C VAL A 68 -13.53 -3.39 -6.87
N ASN A 69 -14.42 -4.32 -7.22
CA ASN A 69 -14.62 -4.72 -8.62
C ASN A 69 -13.32 -5.10 -9.34
N ARG A 70 -12.48 -5.90 -8.66
CA ARG A 70 -11.20 -6.37 -9.19
C ARG A 70 -10.17 -5.25 -9.39
N GLU A 71 -10.41 -4.12 -8.78
CA GLU A 71 -9.46 -3.02 -8.79
C GLU A 71 -8.93 -2.78 -7.37
N ALA A 72 -7.63 -2.60 -7.23
CA ALA A 72 -7.02 -2.28 -5.95
C ALA A 72 -6.97 -0.76 -5.81
N ILE A 73 -7.67 -0.23 -4.82
CA ILE A 73 -7.76 1.19 -4.58
C ILE A 73 -6.87 1.54 -3.39
N PHE A 74 -5.73 2.14 -3.66
CA PHE A 74 -4.77 2.52 -2.62
C PHE A 74 -5.21 3.81 -1.96
N VAL A 75 -5.29 3.79 -0.63
CA VAL A 75 -5.87 4.90 0.14
C VAL A 75 -4.88 5.56 1.09
N ALA A 76 -3.79 4.88 1.47
CA ALA A 76 -2.83 5.42 2.44
C ALA A 76 -1.49 4.73 2.30
N CYS A 77 -0.42 5.42 2.66
CA CYS A 77 0.89 4.82 2.82
C CYS A 77 1.68 5.57 3.89
N GLY A 78 2.60 4.86 4.54
CA GLY A 78 3.41 5.42 5.60
C GLY A 78 4.02 4.33 6.44
N THR A 79 4.56 4.69 7.59
CA THR A 79 5.04 3.71 8.54
C THR A 79 3.87 3.06 9.26
N HIS A 80 4.11 1.89 9.83
CA HIS A 80 3.09 1.20 10.64
C HIS A 80 2.54 2.14 11.73
N ALA A 81 3.43 2.85 12.42
CA ALA A 81 3.02 3.76 13.48
C ALA A 81 2.13 4.91 12.98
N GLN A 82 2.41 5.43 11.78
CA GLN A 82 1.62 6.51 11.19
C GLN A 82 0.21 6.04 10.82
N LEU A 83 0.10 4.81 10.32
CA LEU A 83 -1.18 4.27 9.85
C LEU A 83 -2.06 3.75 10.98
N TYR A 84 -1.48 3.35 12.11
CA TYR A 84 -2.20 2.75 13.24
C TYR A 84 -2.17 3.62 14.50
N LYS A 85 -2.12 4.90 14.32
CA LYS A 85 -2.14 5.80 15.47
C LYS A 85 -3.53 5.93 16.09
#